data_4ac3b8234c33253ac38ee4366c860d83
#
_entry.id   4ac3b8234c33253ac38ee4366c860d83
#
_cell.length_a   1.000
_cell.length_b   1.000
_cell.length_c   1.000
_cell.angle_alpha   90.00
_cell.angle_beta   90.00
_cell.angle_gamma   90.00
#
_symmetry.space_group_name_H-M   'P 1'
#
loop_
_entity.id
_entity.type
_entity.pdbx_description
1 polymer ?
#
loop_
_entity_poly.entity_id
_entity_poly.type
_entity_poly.pdbx_seq_one_letter_code
_entity_poly.pdbx_strand_id
1 'polypeptide(L)'
;MRVIVSFKRALAVWGVLALGLTVLAPAWAQQGTAPFRIGVLPNVSARLILTSYQPMREYFERELKRGVEIATAQDFRAFAENTRRGDYQLIVTAANLGRVAQADSNWQPLAIYDPKIPAILVARADNPNASVAQLRGKSLALANPQSLVALAGLQWLGSQGLQNGTDFKTVTAANDDSLGAVLGTGEAPLAIMSMGEFRAKTEAMRSTLRVVTEIAKLPGFLVMANPALPAAEQQRLKTLILAFPQTEEGKKFFALSGFANIRDVGEPELKPLDAFNDATRKGLGG
;
A
#
# COMPACT_ATOMS: atom_id res chain seq x y z
N MET A 1 -96.91 -17.78 -51.68
CA MET A 1 -96.48 -16.70 -52.58
C MET A 1 -94.97 -16.38 -52.32
N ARG A 2 -94.12 -16.72 -53.31
CA ARG A 2 -92.72 -16.40 -53.52
C ARG A 2 -91.80 -16.39 -52.30
N VAL A 3 -91.09 -17.42 -52.02
CA VAL A 3 -89.75 -17.96 -52.33
C VAL A 3 -88.76 -16.94 -52.80
N ILE A 4 -87.68 -16.71 -52.03
CA ILE A 4 -86.36 -16.49 -52.57
C ILE A 4 -85.33 -17.12 -51.61
N VAL A 5 -84.61 -18.10 -52.13
CA VAL A 5 -83.45 -18.76 -51.59
C VAL A 5 -82.26 -17.84 -51.82
N SER A 6 -81.39 -17.69 -50.84
CA SER A 6 -80.08 -17.08 -51.09
C SER A 6 -79.03 -17.92 -50.46
N PHE A 7 -78.24 -18.56 -51.31
CA PHE A 7 -76.97 -19.27 -51.05
C PHE A 7 -75.87 -18.29 -50.64
N LYS A 8 -75.27 -18.48 -49.52
CA LYS A 8 -74.01 -17.83 -49.26
C LYS A 8 -72.92 -18.86 -48.90
N ARG A 9 -71.97 -18.82 -49.77
CA ARG A 9 -70.74 -19.65 -49.79
C ARG A 9 -69.91 -19.56 -48.52
N ALA A 10 -69.56 -20.71 -47.99
CA ALA A 10 -68.54 -20.84 -46.94
C ALA A 10 -67.18 -20.58 -47.57
N LEU A 11 -66.49 -19.58 -47.13
CA LEU A 11 -65.02 -19.39 -47.34
C LEU A 11 -64.27 -19.88 -46.12
N ALA A 12 -63.61 -21.01 -46.29
CA ALA A 12 -62.64 -21.53 -45.31
C ALA A 12 -61.40 -20.64 -45.35
N VAL A 13 -61.14 -19.92 -44.27
CA VAL A 13 -59.93 -19.19 -44.04
C VAL A 13 -58.99 -20.11 -43.23
N TRP A 14 -57.99 -20.62 -43.90
CA TRP A 14 -56.86 -21.29 -43.25
C TRP A 14 -55.96 -20.22 -42.62
N GLY A 15 -56.06 -20.03 -41.33
CA GLY A 15 -55.16 -19.20 -40.55
C GLY A 15 -53.88 -20.02 -40.27
N VAL A 16 -52.78 -19.72 -40.93
CA VAL A 16 -51.45 -20.23 -40.64
C VAL A 16 -50.98 -19.61 -39.32
N LEU A 17 -51.02 -20.38 -38.23
CA LEU A 17 -50.38 -20.02 -36.95
C LEU A 17 -48.88 -20.17 -37.13
N ALA A 18 -48.18 -19.09 -37.47
CA ALA A 18 -46.72 -19.00 -37.36
C ALA A 18 -46.36 -18.89 -35.87
N LEU A 19 -46.05 -20.01 -35.22
CA LEU A 19 -45.41 -20.04 -33.91
C LEU A 19 -44.00 -19.45 -34.07
N GLY A 20 -43.85 -18.17 -33.75
CA GLY A 20 -42.55 -17.55 -33.59
C GLY A 20 -41.84 -18.17 -32.39
N LEU A 21 -40.95 -19.14 -32.60
CA LEU A 21 -39.94 -19.54 -31.64
C LEU A 21 -39.00 -18.34 -31.44
N THR A 22 -39.29 -17.49 -30.46
CA THR A 22 -38.27 -16.59 -29.89
C THR A 22 -37.24 -17.46 -29.16
N VAL A 23 -36.14 -17.73 -29.83
CA VAL A 23 -34.92 -18.25 -29.21
C VAL A 23 -34.48 -17.18 -28.20
N LEU A 24 -34.89 -17.34 -26.94
CA LEU A 24 -34.28 -16.66 -25.82
C LEU A 24 -32.80 -17.14 -25.78
N ALA A 25 -31.92 -16.43 -26.50
CA ALA A 25 -30.51 -16.57 -26.28
C ALA A 25 -30.28 -16.28 -24.79
N PRO A 26 -29.70 -17.23 -24.02
CA PRO A 26 -29.32 -16.93 -22.66
C PRO A 26 -28.34 -15.74 -22.73
N ALA A 27 -28.77 -14.60 -22.20
CA ALA A 27 -27.87 -13.52 -21.88
C ALA A 27 -26.89 -14.11 -20.87
N TRP A 28 -25.78 -14.63 -21.38
CA TRP A 28 -24.60 -14.88 -20.57
C TRP A 28 -24.22 -13.49 -20.07
N ALA A 29 -24.78 -13.13 -18.92
CA ALA A 29 -24.27 -12.02 -18.14
C ALA A 29 -22.77 -12.31 -18.03
N GLN A 30 -21.95 -11.49 -18.70
CA GLN A 30 -20.55 -11.39 -18.40
C GLN A 30 -20.50 -10.99 -16.94
N GLN A 31 -20.49 -12.01 -16.05
CA GLN A 31 -20.04 -11.83 -14.69
C GLN A 31 -18.58 -11.44 -14.85
N GLY A 32 -18.36 -10.14 -14.97
CA GLY A 32 -17.01 -9.58 -14.95
C GLY A 32 -16.38 -10.11 -13.69
N THR A 33 -15.34 -10.96 -13.85
CA THR A 33 -14.56 -11.44 -12.70
C THR A 33 -14.15 -10.22 -11.91
N ALA A 34 -14.39 -10.21 -10.60
CA ALA A 34 -14.01 -9.10 -9.73
C ALA A 34 -12.56 -8.69 -10.02
N PRO A 35 -12.25 -7.39 -10.03
CA PRO A 35 -10.90 -6.92 -10.36
C PRO A 35 -9.86 -7.52 -9.42
N PHE A 36 -8.66 -7.71 -9.92
CA PHE A 36 -7.51 -8.08 -9.10
C PHE A 36 -7.09 -6.86 -8.29
N ARG A 37 -7.18 -6.94 -6.97
CA ARG A 37 -6.91 -5.79 -6.10
C ARG A 37 -5.49 -5.84 -5.55
N ILE A 38 -4.73 -4.77 -5.82
CA ILE A 38 -3.40 -4.54 -5.24
C ILE A 38 -3.57 -3.50 -4.14
N GLY A 39 -3.45 -3.95 -2.89
CA GLY A 39 -3.48 -3.09 -1.72
C GLY A 39 -2.13 -2.39 -1.54
N VAL A 40 -2.11 -1.07 -1.42
CA VAL A 40 -0.91 -0.27 -1.16
C VAL A 40 -1.05 0.44 0.18
N LEU A 41 -0.04 0.25 1.04
CA LEU A 41 0.00 0.89 2.36
C LEU A 41 -0.14 2.42 2.23
N PRO A 42 -1.01 3.08 3.05
CA PRO A 42 -1.25 4.52 2.98
C PRO A 42 -0.14 5.34 3.68
N ASN A 43 1.11 5.20 3.20
CA ASN A 43 2.26 5.96 3.70
C ASN A 43 2.34 7.39 3.14
N VAL A 44 1.64 7.65 2.05
CA VAL A 44 1.44 8.97 1.44
C VAL A 44 -0.04 9.16 1.08
N SER A 45 -0.43 10.32 0.58
CA SER A 45 -1.83 10.57 0.22
C SER A 45 -2.37 9.56 -0.81
N ALA A 46 -3.65 9.20 -0.71
CA ALA A 46 -4.31 8.27 -1.64
C ALA A 46 -4.16 8.71 -3.10
N ARG A 47 -4.25 10.02 -3.38
CA ARG A 47 -4.03 10.57 -4.72
C ARG A 47 -2.64 10.24 -5.25
N LEU A 48 -1.60 10.40 -4.43
CA LEU A 48 -0.23 10.12 -4.83
C LEU A 48 -0.01 8.62 -5.06
N ILE A 49 -0.59 7.76 -4.20
CA ILE A 49 -0.56 6.30 -4.40
C ILE A 49 -1.17 5.94 -5.75
N LEU A 50 -2.41 6.37 -6.01
CA LEU A 50 -3.10 6.03 -7.25
C LEU A 50 -2.33 6.49 -8.49
N THR A 51 -1.74 7.69 -8.45
CA THR A 51 -0.94 8.21 -9.56
C THR A 51 0.36 7.43 -9.74
N SER A 52 1.11 7.18 -8.66
CA SER A 52 2.42 6.52 -8.73
C SER A 52 2.32 5.05 -9.10
N TYR A 53 1.24 4.36 -8.69
CA TYR A 53 1.02 2.94 -8.97
C TYR A 53 0.25 2.68 -10.28
N GLN A 54 -0.15 3.71 -11.01
CA GLN A 54 -0.81 3.57 -12.31
C GLN A 54 -0.01 2.70 -13.30
N PRO A 55 1.32 2.88 -13.46
CA PRO A 55 2.10 2.01 -14.35
C PRO A 55 2.09 0.53 -13.91
N MET A 56 2.12 0.26 -12.60
CA MET A 56 2.01 -1.10 -12.08
C MET A 56 0.63 -1.70 -12.38
N ARG A 57 -0.45 -0.92 -12.24
CA ARG A 57 -1.80 -1.34 -12.60
C ARG A 57 -1.87 -1.75 -14.08
N GLU A 58 -1.39 -0.91 -14.99
CA GLU A 58 -1.39 -1.15 -16.44
C GLU A 58 -0.61 -2.41 -16.81
N TYR A 59 0.56 -2.60 -16.20
CA TYR A 59 1.36 -3.80 -16.38
C TYR A 59 0.59 -5.06 -15.95
N PHE A 60 0.05 -5.08 -14.74
CA PHE A 60 -0.68 -6.25 -14.25
C PHE A 60 -1.98 -6.51 -15.00
N GLU A 61 -2.71 -5.47 -15.48
CA GLU A 61 -3.88 -5.65 -16.34
C GLU A 61 -3.52 -6.38 -17.63
N ARG A 62 -2.42 -5.99 -18.28
CA ARG A 62 -1.93 -6.62 -19.50
C ARG A 62 -1.52 -8.08 -19.27
N GLU A 63 -0.75 -8.34 -18.23
CA GLU A 63 -0.19 -9.67 -17.95
C GLU A 63 -1.23 -10.66 -17.40
N LEU A 64 -2.18 -10.18 -16.58
CA LEU A 64 -3.23 -11.03 -16.01
C LEU A 64 -4.45 -11.14 -16.92
N LYS A 65 -4.58 -10.28 -17.94
CA LYS A 65 -5.75 -10.20 -18.86
C LYS A 65 -7.08 -10.05 -18.11
N ARG A 66 -7.07 -9.26 -17.04
CA ARG A 66 -8.25 -8.94 -16.20
C ARG A 66 -8.10 -7.54 -15.62
N GLY A 67 -9.20 -6.92 -15.22
CA GLY A 67 -9.17 -5.62 -14.57
C GLY A 67 -8.33 -5.67 -13.28
N VAL A 68 -7.53 -4.62 -13.05
CA VAL A 68 -6.71 -4.46 -11.85
C VAL A 68 -7.08 -3.14 -11.16
N GLU A 69 -7.23 -3.19 -9.86
CA GLU A 69 -7.53 -2.04 -9.00
C GLU A 69 -6.37 -1.78 -8.04
N ILE A 70 -5.86 -0.56 -8.01
CA ILE A 70 -4.99 -0.11 -6.92
C ILE A 70 -5.90 0.39 -5.80
N ALA A 71 -5.80 -0.27 -4.66
CA ALA A 71 -6.57 0.07 -3.47
C ALA A 71 -5.65 0.52 -2.34
N THR A 72 -6.12 1.43 -1.51
CA THR A 72 -5.44 1.82 -0.27
C THR A 72 -6.46 1.88 0.87
N ALA A 73 -6.04 2.28 2.06
CA ALA A 73 -6.90 2.40 3.22
C ALA A 73 -6.78 3.81 3.83
N GLN A 74 -7.61 4.11 4.81
CA GLN A 74 -7.60 5.38 5.51
C GLN A 74 -6.30 5.58 6.32
N ASP A 75 -5.82 4.51 6.95
CA ASP A 75 -4.62 4.47 7.79
C ASP A 75 -4.01 3.06 7.83
N PHE A 76 -2.89 2.90 8.53
CA PHE A 76 -2.17 1.64 8.65
C PHE A 76 -2.98 0.55 9.35
N ARG A 77 -3.82 0.91 10.33
CA ARG A 77 -4.70 -0.03 11.02
C ARG A 77 -5.76 -0.58 10.07
N ALA A 78 -6.49 0.29 9.39
CA ALA A 78 -7.48 -0.12 8.40
C ALA A 78 -6.85 -0.96 7.27
N PHE A 79 -5.63 -0.62 6.83
CA PHE A 79 -4.89 -1.40 5.85
C PHE A 79 -4.57 -2.82 6.37
N ALA A 80 -4.07 -2.94 7.60
CA ALA A 80 -3.77 -4.23 8.22
C ALA A 80 -5.04 -5.07 8.43
N GLU A 81 -6.16 -4.45 8.81
CA GLU A 81 -7.46 -5.12 8.94
C GLU A 81 -7.97 -5.65 7.59
N ASN A 82 -7.91 -4.83 6.53
CA ASN A 82 -8.26 -5.25 5.17
C ASN A 82 -7.36 -6.40 4.69
N THR A 83 -6.05 -6.32 4.98
CA THR A 83 -5.09 -7.39 4.68
C THR A 83 -5.47 -8.70 5.39
N ARG A 84 -5.80 -8.65 6.68
CA ARG A 84 -6.20 -9.82 7.47
C ARG A 84 -7.51 -10.45 6.98
N ARG A 85 -8.46 -9.63 6.50
CA ARG A 85 -9.71 -10.12 5.88
C ARG A 85 -9.50 -10.72 4.49
N GLY A 86 -8.32 -10.52 3.87
CA GLY A 86 -8.05 -10.99 2.52
C GLY A 86 -8.68 -10.13 1.42
N ASP A 87 -8.96 -8.86 1.69
CA ASP A 87 -9.61 -7.93 0.75
C ASP A 87 -8.72 -7.63 -0.49
N TYR A 88 -7.45 -8.01 -0.46
CA TYR A 88 -6.46 -7.82 -1.52
C TYR A 88 -5.91 -9.15 -2.01
N GLN A 89 -5.56 -9.27 -3.29
CA GLN A 89 -4.83 -10.42 -3.84
C GLN A 89 -3.32 -10.24 -3.73
N LEU A 90 -2.85 -9.01 -3.82
CA LEU A 90 -1.46 -8.61 -3.64
C LEU A 90 -1.41 -7.40 -2.73
N ILE A 91 -0.38 -7.29 -1.90
CA ILE A 91 -0.14 -6.07 -1.12
C ILE A 91 1.28 -5.55 -1.33
N VAL A 92 1.42 -4.23 -1.26
CA VAL A 92 2.69 -3.53 -1.09
C VAL A 92 2.65 -2.83 0.26
N THR A 93 3.53 -3.25 1.16
CA THR A 93 3.46 -2.89 2.57
C THR A 93 4.82 -2.63 3.19
N ALA A 94 4.88 -1.87 4.28
CA ALA A 94 6.10 -1.72 5.06
C ALA A 94 6.57 -3.08 5.60
N ALA A 95 7.88 -3.29 5.67
CA ALA A 95 8.45 -4.60 5.95
C ALA A 95 8.04 -5.18 7.32
N ASN A 96 7.86 -4.34 8.35
CA ASN A 96 7.36 -4.76 9.67
C ASN A 96 5.89 -5.21 9.61
N LEU A 97 5.01 -4.50 8.90
CA LEU A 97 3.62 -4.90 8.72
C LEU A 97 3.53 -6.20 7.89
N GLY A 98 4.35 -6.30 6.86
CA GLY A 98 4.44 -7.53 6.05
C GLY A 98 4.91 -8.72 6.87
N ARG A 99 5.89 -8.52 7.77
CA ARG A 99 6.35 -9.60 8.67
C ARG A 99 5.25 -10.07 9.63
N VAL A 100 4.47 -9.13 10.19
CA VAL A 100 3.29 -9.47 11.00
C VAL A 100 2.22 -10.17 10.14
N ALA A 101 1.93 -9.71 8.93
CA ALA A 101 0.98 -10.37 8.04
C ALA A 101 1.43 -11.80 7.66
N GLN A 102 2.73 -12.03 7.46
CA GLN A 102 3.28 -13.36 7.25
C GLN A 102 3.08 -14.25 8.49
N ALA A 103 3.42 -13.75 9.67
CA ALA A 103 3.36 -14.53 10.92
C ALA A 103 1.92 -14.85 11.34
N ASP A 104 1.00 -13.90 11.22
CA ASP A 104 -0.35 -13.97 11.79
C ASP A 104 -1.39 -14.47 10.77
N SER A 105 -1.13 -14.32 9.49
CA SER A 105 -2.10 -14.58 8.41
C SER A 105 -1.50 -15.30 7.19
N ASN A 106 -0.26 -15.83 7.30
CA ASN A 106 0.42 -16.60 6.27
C ASN A 106 0.58 -15.90 4.91
N TRP A 107 0.58 -14.59 4.86
CA TRP A 107 0.87 -13.86 3.63
C TRP A 107 2.26 -14.21 3.10
N GLN A 108 2.38 -14.42 1.79
CA GLN A 108 3.59 -14.93 1.16
C GLN A 108 4.47 -13.80 0.62
N PRO A 109 5.67 -13.55 1.18
CA PRO A 109 6.60 -12.59 0.61
C PRO A 109 7.04 -13.03 -0.79
N LEU A 110 6.87 -12.15 -1.77
CA LEU A 110 7.28 -12.40 -3.15
C LEU A 110 8.54 -11.63 -3.52
N ALA A 111 8.63 -10.37 -3.09
CA ALA A 111 9.71 -9.47 -3.48
C ALA A 111 9.83 -8.30 -2.50
N ILE A 112 10.91 -7.56 -2.61
CA ILE A 112 11.19 -6.37 -1.81
C ILE A 112 11.69 -5.22 -2.70
N TYR A 113 11.30 -4.00 -2.35
CA TYR A 113 11.75 -2.79 -3.02
C TYR A 113 13.17 -2.42 -2.61
N ASP A 114 13.93 -1.88 -3.55
CA ASP A 114 15.32 -1.44 -3.39
C ASP A 114 15.47 0.02 -3.87
N PRO A 115 16.36 0.83 -3.30
CA PRO A 115 17.29 0.53 -2.19
C PRO A 115 16.61 0.48 -0.82
N LYS A 116 17.37 0.05 0.19
CA LYS A 116 16.98 0.16 1.60
C LYS A 116 16.62 1.60 1.95
N ILE A 117 15.70 1.76 2.91
CA ILE A 117 15.18 3.05 3.36
C ILE A 117 16.05 3.57 4.52
N PRO A 118 16.85 4.65 4.35
CA PRO A 118 17.56 5.25 5.46
C PRO A 118 16.57 5.93 6.41
N ALA A 119 16.58 5.52 7.69
CA ALA A 119 15.92 6.22 8.78
C ALA A 119 16.87 7.29 9.31
N ILE A 120 16.40 8.53 9.46
CA ILE A 120 17.22 9.68 9.86
C ILE A 120 16.59 10.42 11.05
N LEU A 121 17.46 10.98 11.87
CA LEU A 121 17.13 11.97 12.87
C LEU A 121 17.33 13.35 12.25
N VAL A 122 16.34 14.21 12.36
CA VAL A 122 16.38 15.57 11.83
C VAL A 122 16.10 16.60 12.92
N ALA A 123 16.65 17.79 12.74
CA ALA A 123 16.44 18.96 13.58
C ALA A 123 16.22 20.20 12.70
N ARG A 124 15.91 21.32 13.33
CA ARG A 124 15.95 22.63 12.64
C ARG A 124 17.36 22.96 12.17
N ALA A 125 17.50 23.61 11.06
CA ALA A 125 18.78 24.05 10.50
C ALA A 125 19.49 25.07 11.41
N ASP A 126 18.73 25.91 12.11
CA ASP A 126 19.22 26.91 13.06
C ASP A 126 19.62 26.34 14.43
N ASN A 127 19.50 25.02 14.64
CA ASN A 127 20.01 24.32 15.81
C ASN A 127 21.25 23.46 15.42
N PRO A 128 22.46 24.06 15.32
CA PRO A 128 23.66 23.33 14.89
C PRO A 128 24.12 22.27 15.92
N ASN A 129 23.76 22.46 17.19
CA ASN A 129 24.14 21.56 18.29
C ASN A 129 23.06 20.54 18.63
N ALA A 130 22.08 20.32 17.73
CA ALA A 130 21.03 19.34 17.96
C ALA A 130 21.63 17.95 18.21
N SER A 131 21.24 17.34 19.33
CA SER A 131 21.67 16.03 19.78
C SER A 131 20.52 15.30 20.49
N VAL A 132 20.63 13.99 20.63
CA VAL A 132 19.62 13.17 21.34
C VAL A 132 19.42 13.59 22.79
N ALA A 133 20.44 14.18 23.43
CA ALA A 133 20.34 14.68 24.81
C ALA A 133 19.27 15.77 24.98
N GLN A 134 18.96 16.52 23.93
CA GLN A 134 17.90 17.53 23.93
C GLN A 134 16.48 16.97 24.04
N LEU A 135 16.32 15.65 23.87
CA LEU A 135 15.01 15.01 24.03
C LEU A 135 14.58 14.89 25.49
N ARG A 136 15.52 14.95 26.47
CA ARG A 136 15.15 14.79 27.89
C ARG A 136 14.14 15.86 28.32
N GLY A 137 12.96 15.39 28.79
CA GLY A 137 11.83 16.25 29.15
C GLY A 137 11.11 16.95 27.98
N LYS A 138 11.40 16.57 26.74
CA LYS A 138 10.81 17.14 25.52
C LYS A 138 10.03 16.11 24.72
N SER A 139 9.51 16.54 23.57
CA SER A 139 8.82 15.66 22.62
C SER A 139 9.74 15.30 21.43
N LEU A 140 9.52 14.11 20.88
CA LEU A 140 10.06 13.65 19.59
C LEU A 140 8.93 13.64 18.57
N ALA A 141 9.09 14.30 17.45
CA ALA A 141 8.09 14.31 16.40
C ALA A 141 8.21 13.07 15.49
N LEU A 142 7.07 12.43 15.20
CA LEU A 142 6.92 11.30 14.30
C LEU A 142 5.75 11.57 13.34
N ALA A 143 5.90 11.24 12.04
CA ALA A 143 4.77 11.31 11.10
C ALA A 143 3.82 10.12 11.29
N ASN A 144 4.38 8.93 11.44
CA ASN A 144 3.61 7.70 11.62
C ASN A 144 4.31 6.79 12.65
N PRO A 145 3.79 6.71 13.88
CA PRO A 145 4.41 5.92 14.96
C PRO A 145 4.39 4.39 14.69
N GLN A 146 3.55 3.87 13.78
CA GLN A 146 3.54 2.46 13.40
C GLN A 146 4.53 2.12 12.27
N SER A 147 5.17 3.13 11.66
CA SER A 147 6.14 2.89 10.59
C SER A 147 7.40 2.18 11.11
N LEU A 148 8.01 1.36 10.26
CA LEU A 148 9.31 0.74 10.60
C LEU A 148 10.38 1.79 10.93
N VAL A 149 10.33 2.95 10.26
CA VAL A 149 11.24 4.08 10.49
C VAL A 149 11.09 4.61 11.92
N ALA A 150 9.86 4.83 12.38
CA ALA A 150 9.59 5.29 13.74
C ALA A 150 10.00 4.23 14.79
N LEU A 151 9.62 2.96 14.59
CA LEU A 151 9.95 1.87 15.50
C LEU A 151 11.46 1.67 15.62
N ALA A 152 12.18 1.65 14.51
CA ALA A 152 13.65 1.54 14.51
C ALA A 152 14.31 2.75 15.17
N GLY A 153 13.79 3.94 14.95
CA GLY A 153 14.27 5.15 15.59
C GLY A 153 14.06 5.15 17.11
N LEU A 154 12.91 4.70 17.58
CA LEU A 154 12.66 4.54 19.03
C LEU A 154 13.54 3.47 19.65
N GLN A 155 13.77 2.34 18.98
CA GLN A 155 14.71 1.31 19.42
C GLN A 155 16.14 1.85 19.51
N TRP A 156 16.57 2.59 18.49
CA TRP A 156 17.89 3.23 18.50
C TRP A 156 18.03 4.24 19.64
N LEU A 157 17.03 5.09 19.91
CA LEU A 157 17.05 6.00 21.04
C LEU A 157 17.15 5.24 22.37
N GLY A 158 16.46 4.10 22.49
CA GLY A 158 16.61 3.19 23.64
C GLY A 158 18.07 2.74 23.83
N SER A 159 18.78 2.39 22.77
CA SER A 159 20.21 2.05 22.83
C SER A 159 21.13 3.23 23.21
N GLN A 160 20.64 4.46 23.03
CA GLN A 160 21.31 5.69 23.52
C GLN A 160 20.92 6.07 24.96
N GLY A 161 20.21 5.20 25.67
CA GLY A 161 19.75 5.43 27.05
C GLY A 161 18.59 6.42 27.18
N LEU A 162 17.74 6.53 26.15
CA LEU A 162 16.57 7.40 26.10
C LEU A 162 15.31 6.59 25.85
N GLN A 163 14.37 6.56 26.79
CA GLN A 163 13.15 5.78 26.71
C GLN A 163 11.92 6.67 26.52
N ASN A 164 11.11 6.32 25.51
CA ASN A 164 9.82 6.95 25.29
C ASN A 164 8.89 6.72 26.51
N GLY A 165 8.20 7.76 26.93
CA GLY A 165 7.32 7.76 28.11
C GLY A 165 8.04 8.04 29.42
N THR A 166 9.37 7.90 29.50
CA THR A 166 10.20 8.18 30.68
C THR A 166 11.06 9.42 30.47
N ASP A 167 11.94 9.37 29.46
CA ASP A 167 12.90 10.46 29.20
C ASP A 167 12.33 11.51 28.25
N PHE A 168 11.45 11.11 27.34
CA PHE A 168 10.77 11.98 26.37
C PHE A 168 9.36 11.43 26.03
N LYS A 169 8.56 12.22 25.34
CA LYS A 169 7.27 11.80 24.77
C LYS A 169 7.31 11.88 23.26
N THR A 170 6.48 11.09 22.59
CA THR A 170 6.27 11.24 21.14
C THR A 170 5.10 12.15 20.86
N VAL A 171 5.22 13.00 19.83
CA VAL A 171 4.12 13.78 19.27
C VAL A 171 3.95 13.36 17.80
N THR A 172 2.72 13.07 17.42
CA THR A 172 2.40 12.66 16.06
C THR A 172 2.02 13.90 15.24
N ALA A 173 2.75 14.15 14.17
CA ALA A 173 2.36 15.14 13.19
C ALA A 173 1.21 14.58 12.31
N ALA A 174 0.25 15.43 11.94
CA ALA A 174 -0.91 15.00 11.16
C ALA A 174 -0.54 14.45 9.76
N ASN A 175 0.59 14.90 9.21
CA ASN A 175 1.20 14.45 7.96
C ASN A 175 2.68 14.86 7.92
N ASP A 176 3.40 14.45 6.88
CA ASP A 176 4.82 14.76 6.72
C ASP A 176 5.11 16.27 6.66
N ASP A 177 4.19 17.06 6.11
CA ASP A 177 4.37 18.51 6.02
C ASP A 177 4.26 19.19 7.39
N SER A 178 3.37 18.67 8.28
CA SER A 178 3.22 19.18 9.64
C SER A 178 4.40 18.84 10.57
N LEU A 179 5.25 17.86 10.24
CA LEU A 179 6.50 17.62 10.97
C LEU A 179 7.41 18.84 11.03
N GLY A 180 7.55 19.57 9.91
CA GLY A 180 8.30 20.82 9.86
C GLY A 180 7.72 21.90 10.80
N ALA A 181 6.40 21.99 10.87
CA ALA A 181 5.71 22.92 11.77
C ALA A 181 5.93 22.56 13.26
N VAL A 182 5.81 21.28 13.63
CA VAL A 182 6.08 20.81 15.00
C VAL A 182 7.52 21.10 15.43
N LEU A 183 8.49 20.91 14.55
CA LEU A 183 9.88 21.32 14.80
C LEU A 183 9.99 22.86 14.92
N GLY A 184 9.20 23.60 14.14
CA GLY A 184 9.18 25.08 14.12
C GLY A 184 8.68 25.70 15.41
N THR A 185 7.73 25.09 16.10
CA THR A 185 7.19 25.58 17.38
C THR A 185 8.15 25.38 18.55
N GLY A 186 9.20 24.55 18.41
CA GLY A 186 10.10 24.17 19.50
C GLY A 186 9.51 23.15 20.46
N GLU A 187 8.30 22.67 20.23
CA GLU A 187 7.66 21.58 21.00
C GLU A 187 8.46 20.30 20.91
N ALA A 188 8.97 19.98 19.73
CA ALA A 188 9.86 18.87 19.49
C ALA A 188 11.19 19.37 18.89
N PRO A 189 12.33 19.24 19.59
CA PRO A 189 13.63 19.65 19.06
C PRO A 189 14.12 18.73 17.93
N LEU A 190 13.62 17.50 17.86
CA LEU A 190 14.03 16.47 16.92
C LEU A 190 12.81 15.75 16.34
N ALA A 191 12.98 15.22 15.13
CA ALA A 191 12.02 14.31 14.49
C ALA A 191 12.74 13.11 13.87
N ILE A 192 12.03 12.00 13.72
CA ILE A 192 12.47 10.83 12.97
C ILE A 192 11.62 10.72 11.70
N MET A 193 12.28 10.56 10.56
CA MET A 193 11.65 10.33 9.27
C MET A 193 12.57 9.49 8.36
N SER A 194 12.06 9.05 7.22
CA SER A 194 12.91 8.46 6.19
C SER A 194 13.64 9.54 5.38
N MET A 195 14.76 9.17 4.78
CA MET A 195 15.45 10.05 3.82
C MET A 195 14.56 10.35 2.60
N GLY A 196 13.69 9.42 2.21
CA GLY A 196 12.72 9.63 1.12
C GLY A 196 11.71 10.74 1.47
N GLU A 197 11.10 10.69 2.66
CA GLU A 197 10.21 11.73 3.17
C GLU A 197 10.91 13.10 3.28
N PHE A 198 12.16 13.11 3.75
CA PHE A 198 12.96 14.33 3.80
C PHE A 198 13.18 14.94 2.41
N ARG A 199 13.56 14.13 1.41
CA ARG A 199 13.81 14.59 0.04
C ARG A 199 12.54 15.02 -0.69
N ALA A 200 11.38 14.43 -0.36
CA ALA A 200 10.08 14.78 -0.94
C ALA A 200 9.56 16.16 -0.51
N LYS A 201 10.13 16.75 0.56
CA LYS A 201 9.75 18.10 1.01
C LYS A 201 10.17 19.16 -0.01
N THR A 202 9.42 20.27 -0.04
CA THR A 202 9.78 21.44 -0.86
C THR A 202 11.17 21.96 -0.45
N GLU A 203 11.86 22.62 -1.37
CA GLU A 203 13.15 23.27 -1.12
C GLU A 203 13.08 24.22 0.09
N ALA A 204 12.04 25.05 0.14
CA ALA A 204 11.81 25.97 1.25
C ALA A 204 11.71 25.27 2.60
N MET A 205 11.07 24.08 2.66
CA MET A 205 10.97 23.31 3.90
C MET A 205 12.28 22.58 4.22
N ARG A 206 12.95 21.98 3.22
CA ARG A 206 14.24 21.30 3.45
C ARG A 206 15.31 22.26 3.98
N SER A 207 15.35 23.47 3.48
CA SER A 207 16.33 24.50 3.94
C SER A 207 16.16 24.86 5.42
N THR A 208 14.97 24.65 6.01
CA THR A 208 14.72 24.87 7.45
C THR A 208 15.11 23.69 8.32
N LEU A 209 15.48 22.55 7.72
CA LEU A 209 15.80 21.30 8.40
C LEU A 209 17.23 20.87 8.09
N ARG A 210 17.81 20.11 9.00
CA ARG A 210 19.08 19.41 8.77
C ARG A 210 19.04 17.98 9.27
N VAL A 211 19.73 17.09 8.59
CA VAL A 211 19.95 15.72 9.06
C VAL A 211 21.00 15.77 10.19
N VAL A 212 20.63 15.25 11.35
CA VAL A 212 21.53 15.12 12.51
C VAL A 212 22.39 13.86 12.36
N THR A 213 21.75 12.73 12.07
CA THR A 213 22.41 11.44 11.83
C THR A 213 21.51 10.49 11.04
N GLU A 214 22.12 9.55 10.33
CA GLU A 214 21.46 8.35 9.85
C GLU A 214 21.39 7.32 10.98
N ILE A 215 20.19 6.83 11.28
CA ILE A 215 19.93 5.89 12.38
C ILE A 215 20.18 4.45 11.90
N ALA A 216 19.59 4.08 10.75
CA ALA A 216 19.66 2.73 10.20
C ALA A 216 19.30 2.74 8.71
N LYS A 217 19.69 1.69 8.00
CA LYS A 217 19.18 1.36 6.64
C LYS A 217 18.22 0.20 6.75
N LEU A 218 16.93 0.53 6.64
CA LEU A 218 15.82 -0.40 6.83
C LEU A 218 15.45 -1.10 5.51
N PRO A 219 14.87 -2.32 5.56
CA PRO A 219 14.30 -2.96 4.39
C PRO A 219 13.26 -2.06 3.70
N GLY A 220 13.19 -2.15 2.37
CA GLY A 220 12.16 -1.49 1.57
C GLY A 220 10.77 -2.11 1.77
N PHE A 221 9.80 -1.69 0.96
CA PHE A 221 8.46 -2.27 1.00
C PHE A 221 8.47 -3.70 0.50
N LEU A 222 7.70 -4.56 1.15
CA LEU A 222 7.45 -5.92 0.72
C LEU A 222 6.27 -5.96 -0.26
N VAL A 223 6.41 -6.79 -1.29
CA VAL A 223 5.31 -7.23 -2.14
C VAL A 223 4.93 -8.63 -1.68
N MET A 224 3.66 -8.83 -1.33
CA MET A 224 3.21 -10.09 -0.76
C MET A 224 1.92 -10.57 -1.41
N ALA A 225 1.80 -11.89 -1.60
CA ALA A 225 0.59 -12.53 -2.13
C ALA A 225 -0.34 -13.02 -1.02
N ASN A 226 -1.63 -12.93 -1.28
CA ASN A 226 -2.66 -13.48 -0.41
C ASN A 226 -2.52 -15.00 -0.33
N PRO A 227 -2.49 -15.60 0.88
CA PRO A 227 -2.36 -17.05 1.06
C PRO A 227 -3.54 -17.86 0.49
N ALA A 228 -4.71 -17.24 0.28
CA ALA A 228 -5.86 -17.89 -0.35
C ALA A 228 -5.68 -18.13 -1.85
N LEU A 229 -4.69 -17.50 -2.50
CA LEU A 229 -4.39 -17.75 -3.91
C LEU A 229 -3.72 -19.11 -4.08
N PRO A 230 -4.03 -19.86 -5.16
CA PRO A 230 -3.31 -21.08 -5.49
C PRO A 230 -1.80 -20.87 -5.59
N ALA A 231 -0.98 -21.84 -5.19
CA ALA A 231 0.48 -21.72 -5.21
C ALA A 231 1.03 -21.39 -6.61
N ALA A 232 0.42 -21.93 -7.67
CA ALA A 232 0.79 -21.62 -9.05
C ALA A 232 0.54 -20.14 -9.39
N GLU A 233 -0.55 -19.54 -8.88
CA GLU A 233 -0.84 -18.11 -9.07
C GLU A 233 0.14 -17.23 -8.27
N GLN A 234 0.44 -17.59 -7.03
CA GLN A 234 1.47 -16.90 -6.23
C GLN A 234 2.83 -16.92 -6.93
N GLN A 235 3.24 -18.07 -7.49
CA GLN A 235 4.49 -18.18 -8.23
C GLN A 235 4.47 -17.35 -9.53
N ARG A 236 3.34 -17.33 -10.24
CA ARG A 236 3.16 -16.46 -11.41
C ARG A 236 3.28 -14.98 -11.02
N LEU A 237 2.64 -14.55 -9.94
CA LEU A 237 2.75 -13.17 -9.43
C LEU A 237 4.19 -12.82 -9.05
N LYS A 238 4.92 -13.75 -8.42
CA LYS A 238 6.36 -13.57 -8.13
C LYS A 238 7.15 -13.33 -9.42
N THR A 239 6.94 -14.14 -10.44
CA THR A 239 7.60 -13.98 -11.75
C THR A 239 7.29 -12.62 -12.37
N LEU A 240 6.02 -12.21 -12.37
CA LEU A 240 5.59 -10.92 -12.92
C LEU A 240 6.21 -9.73 -12.15
N ILE A 241 6.17 -9.75 -10.82
CA ILE A 241 6.71 -8.63 -10.04
C ILE A 241 8.24 -8.50 -10.18
N LEU A 242 8.97 -9.62 -10.32
CA LEU A 242 10.41 -9.60 -10.54
C LEU A 242 10.79 -9.17 -11.97
N ALA A 243 9.92 -9.40 -12.95
CA ALA A 243 10.12 -8.91 -14.33
C ALA A 243 9.75 -7.43 -14.48
N PHE A 244 8.86 -6.90 -13.64
CA PHE A 244 8.33 -5.53 -13.72
C PHE A 244 9.40 -4.44 -13.84
N PRO A 245 10.54 -4.46 -13.11
CA PRO A 245 11.57 -3.42 -13.21
C PRO A 245 12.16 -3.23 -14.63
N GLN A 246 12.13 -4.27 -15.46
CA GLN A 246 12.70 -4.24 -16.81
C GLN A 246 11.72 -3.73 -17.87
N THR A 247 10.45 -3.52 -17.50
CA THR A 247 9.40 -3.03 -18.41
C THR A 247 9.39 -1.51 -18.51
N GLU A 248 8.76 -0.97 -19.54
CA GLU A 248 8.57 0.49 -19.65
C GLU A 248 7.69 1.05 -18.54
N GLU A 249 6.69 0.28 -18.10
CA GLU A 249 5.85 0.63 -16.97
C GLU A 249 6.65 0.63 -15.66
N GLY A 250 7.56 -0.33 -15.49
CA GLY A 250 8.46 -0.37 -14.33
C GLY A 250 9.38 0.85 -14.27
N LYS A 251 9.98 1.24 -15.39
CA LYS A 251 10.81 2.46 -15.46
C LYS A 251 10.02 3.71 -15.08
N LYS A 252 8.78 3.85 -15.59
CA LYS A 252 7.88 4.96 -15.22
C LYS A 252 7.53 4.93 -13.72
N PHE A 253 7.24 3.75 -13.18
CA PHE A 253 6.95 3.57 -11.77
C PHE A 253 8.11 4.04 -10.88
N PHE A 254 9.34 3.62 -11.18
CA PHE A 254 10.51 4.00 -10.38
C PHE A 254 10.83 5.49 -10.47
N ALA A 255 10.59 6.11 -11.61
CA ALA A 255 10.72 7.57 -11.74
C ALA A 255 9.72 8.33 -10.84
N LEU A 256 8.54 7.76 -10.58
CA LEU A 256 7.49 8.37 -9.75
C LEU A 256 7.64 8.02 -8.25
N SER A 257 8.06 6.79 -7.93
CA SER A 257 8.07 6.27 -6.57
C SER A 257 9.32 6.60 -5.77
N GLY A 258 10.42 6.95 -6.45
CA GLY A 258 11.73 7.19 -5.81
C GLY A 258 12.48 5.91 -5.41
N PHE A 259 11.92 4.71 -5.69
CA PHE A 259 12.65 3.46 -5.66
C PHE A 259 13.42 3.22 -6.97
N ALA A 260 14.32 2.24 -6.97
CA ALA A 260 15.15 1.95 -8.14
C ALA A 260 14.91 0.55 -8.70
N ASN A 261 14.44 -0.37 -7.88
CA ASN A 261 14.28 -1.77 -8.24
C ASN A 261 13.30 -2.51 -7.33
N ILE A 262 12.88 -3.68 -7.79
CA ILE A 262 12.19 -4.71 -7.00
C ILE A 262 12.97 -6.00 -7.23
N ARG A 263 13.35 -6.69 -6.16
CA ARG A 263 14.14 -7.91 -6.21
C ARG A 263 13.55 -9.01 -5.33
N ASP A 264 14.03 -10.21 -5.49
CA ASP A 264 13.67 -11.35 -4.62
C ASP A 264 14.05 -11.08 -3.16
N VAL A 265 13.32 -11.70 -2.25
CA VAL A 265 13.51 -11.59 -0.81
C VAL A 265 13.46 -12.97 -0.17
N GLY A 266 14.34 -13.20 0.79
CA GLY A 266 14.41 -14.45 1.54
C GLY A 266 14.29 -14.27 3.05
N GLU A 267 14.05 -15.37 3.76
CA GLU A 267 13.89 -15.40 5.21
C GLU A 267 15.07 -14.74 5.99
N PRO A 268 16.35 -14.89 5.57
CA PRO A 268 17.46 -14.23 6.28
C PRO A 268 17.34 -12.70 6.34
N GLU A 269 16.68 -12.08 5.35
CA GLU A 269 16.45 -10.64 5.31
C GLU A 269 15.21 -10.23 6.13
N LEU A 270 14.24 -11.11 6.26
CA LEU A 270 12.99 -10.86 7.01
C LEU A 270 13.13 -11.16 8.51
N LYS A 271 13.98 -12.12 8.88
CA LYS A 271 14.18 -12.54 10.27
C LYS A 271 14.48 -11.40 11.26
N PRO A 272 15.33 -10.42 10.94
CA PRO A 272 15.60 -9.29 11.85
C PRO A 272 14.34 -8.44 12.15
N LEU A 273 13.30 -8.50 11.31
CA LEU A 273 12.04 -7.78 11.51
C LEU A 273 11.22 -8.35 12.67
N ASP A 274 11.49 -9.60 13.09
CA ASP A 274 10.81 -10.22 14.25
C ASP A 274 10.91 -9.37 15.51
N ALA A 275 12.02 -8.63 15.68
CA ALA A 275 12.21 -7.71 16.79
C ALA A 275 11.19 -6.57 16.85
N PHE A 276 10.48 -6.31 15.75
CA PHE A 276 9.47 -5.25 15.67
C PHE A 276 8.02 -5.79 15.74
N ASN A 277 7.82 -7.12 15.73
CA ASN A 277 6.48 -7.71 15.63
C ASN A 277 5.53 -7.24 16.74
N ASP A 278 5.96 -7.29 18.01
CA ASP A 278 5.11 -6.92 19.15
C ASP A 278 4.78 -5.43 19.15
N ALA A 279 5.77 -4.57 18.85
CA ALA A 279 5.55 -3.13 18.74
C ALA A 279 4.61 -2.80 17.56
N THR A 280 4.75 -3.53 16.44
CA THR A 280 3.86 -3.38 15.28
C THR A 280 2.43 -3.80 15.61
N ARG A 281 2.21 -4.99 16.21
CA ARG A 281 0.87 -5.44 16.64
C ARG A 281 0.22 -4.44 17.59
N LYS A 282 0.94 -4.02 18.64
CA LYS A 282 0.45 -3.01 19.59
C LYS A 282 0.05 -1.72 18.89
N GLY A 283 0.85 -1.24 17.95
CA GLY A 283 0.54 -0.03 17.17
C GLY A 283 -0.72 -0.17 16.31
N LEU A 284 -1.00 -1.37 15.81
CA LEU A 284 -2.18 -1.69 15.01
C LEU A 284 -3.43 -1.99 15.87
N GLY A 285 -3.32 -1.99 17.20
CA GLY A 285 -4.45 -2.21 18.11
C GLY A 285 -4.72 -3.69 18.40
N GLY A 286 -3.70 -4.54 18.25
CA GLY A 286 -3.70 -5.96 18.65
C GLY A 286 -3.18 -6.13 20.06
#